data_1858478dc7df038c23b7efc9fe1f6884
#
_entry.id   1858478dc7df038c23b7efc9fe1f6884
#
_cell.length_a   1.000
_cell.length_b   1.000
_cell.length_c   1.000
_cell.angle_alpha   90.00
_cell.angle_beta   90.00
_cell.angle_gamma   90.00
#
_symmetry.space_group_name_H-M   'P 1'
#
loop_
_entity.id
_entity.type
_entity.pdbx_description
1 polymer ?
#
loop_
_entity_poly.entity_id
_entity_poly.type
_entity_poly.pdbx_seq_one_letter_code
_entity_poly.pdbx_strand_id
1 'polypeptide(L)'
;MLEQDFIEFVEFLNKHQVKYIVVGAYALSFHGRPRNTGDLDIWIKPDAENVRRMVRVIADFGFDQLRLTEDDFLRENYVTQLGYPPLRIDILNAISGVDFDEAYNARVETDIDGLQISFISAKDFIKNKQVSGRAKDLADIESLKKLLDKQADEDATQRKED
;
A
#
# COMPACT_ATOMS: atom_id res chain seq x y z
N MET A 1 -10.61 -10.48 -0.95
CA MET A 1 -10.15 -10.84 -2.31
C MET A 1 -9.88 -9.58 -3.10
N LEU A 2 -8.76 -9.53 -3.82
CA LEU A 2 -8.45 -8.42 -4.70
C LEU A 2 -9.23 -8.50 -6.01
N GLU A 3 -9.67 -7.37 -6.50
CA GLU A 3 -10.27 -7.27 -7.83
C GLU A 3 -9.25 -7.61 -8.92
N GLN A 4 -9.72 -8.16 -10.04
CA GLN A 4 -8.87 -8.61 -11.14
C GLN A 4 -7.98 -7.49 -11.69
N ASP A 5 -8.50 -6.28 -11.83
CA ASP A 5 -7.72 -5.14 -12.32
C ASP A 5 -6.57 -4.78 -11.37
N PHE A 6 -6.79 -4.93 -10.06
CA PHE A 6 -5.76 -4.67 -9.06
C PHE A 6 -4.67 -5.75 -9.11
N ILE A 7 -5.07 -7.01 -9.30
CA ILE A 7 -4.13 -8.12 -9.48
C ILE A 7 -3.23 -7.86 -10.69
N GLU A 8 -3.81 -7.51 -11.82
CA GLU A 8 -3.06 -7.20 -13.05
C GLU A 8 -2.12 -6.02 -12.87
N PHE A 9 -2.57 -4.98 -12.18
CA PHE A 9 -1.73 -3.81 -11.91
C PHE A 9 -0.52 -4.19 -11.04
N VAL A 10 -0.72 -4.97 -9.99
CA VAL A 10 0.38 -5.44 -9.14
C VAL A 10 1.33 -6.36 -9.92
N GLU A 11 0.81 -7.20 -10.81
CA GLU A 11 1.64 -8.03 -11.69
C GLU A 11 2.59 -7.16 -12.54
N PHE A 12 2.10 -6.06 -13.10
CA PHE A 12 2.94 -5.12 -13.85
C PHE A 12 3.96 -4.40 -12.96
N LEU A 13 3.57 -4.03 -11.74
CA LEU A 13 4.52 -3.44 -10.78
C LEU A 13 5.69 -4.41 -10.53
N ASN A 14 5.39 -5.68 -10.31
CA ASN A 14 6.39 -6.70 -10.08
C ASN A 14 7.24 -6.97 -11.32
N LYS A 15 6.63 -7.05 -12.48
CA LYS A 15 7.30 -7.27 -13.77
C LYS A 15 8.34 -6.18 -14.05
N HIS A 16 8.00 -4.93 -13.80
CA HIS A 16 8.89 -3.79 -14.02
C HIS A 16 9.79 -3.48 -12.81
N GLN A 17 9.73 -4.29 -11.76
CA GLN A 17 10.55 -4.15 -10.56
C GLN A 17 10.40 -2.78 -9.89
N VAL A 18 9.18 -2.27 -9.86
CA VAL A 18 8.85 -1.02 -9.14
C VAL A 18 8.96 -1.26 -7.64
N LYS A 19 9.61 -0.35 -6.92
CA LYS A 19 9.57 -0.31 -5.46
C LYS A 19 8.28 0.36 -5.04
N TYR A 20 7.39 -0.42 -4.44
CA TYR A 20 6.07 0.03 -4.00
C TYR A 20 5.67 -0.61 -2.69
N ILE A 21 4.72 0.01 -2.03
CA ILE A 21 4.10 -0.50 -0.81
C ILE A 21 2.60 -0.23 -0.93
N VAL A 22 1.78 -1.26 -0.71
CA VAL A 22 0.32 -1.08 -0.60
C VAL A 22 0.02 -0.44 0.75
N VAL A 23 -0.69 0.67 0.73
CA VAL A 23 -1.10 1.42 1.91
C VAL A 23 -2.63 1.53 1.96
N GLY A 24 -3.20 2.33 2.83
CA GLY A 24 -4.62 2.61 2.86
C GLY A 24 -5.49 1.42 3.28
N ALA A 25 -6.73 1.41 2.79
CA ALA A 25 -7.75 0.45 3.24
C ALA A 25 -7.41 -1.01 2.94
N TYR A 26 -6.76 -1.30 1.82
CA TYR A 26 -6.32 -2.68 1.52
C TYR A 26 -5.25 -3.16 2.49
N ALA A 27 -4.34 -2.28 2.93
CA ALA A 27 -3.35 -2.63 3.96
C ALA A 27 -4.02 -2.88 5.31
N LEU A 28 -5.00 -2.06 5.68
CA LEU A 28 -5.78 -2.26 6.90
C LEU A 28 -6.52 -3.61 6.86
N SER A 29 -7.12 -3.95 5.73
CA SER A 29 -7.78 -5.24 5.50
C SER A 29 -6.80 -6.40 5.67
N PHE A 30 -5.64 -6.29 5.10
CA PHE A 30 -4.57 -7.29 5.21
C PHE A 30 -4.17 -7.52 6.68
N HIS A 31 -4.09 -6.46 7.48
CA HIS A 31 -3.73 -6.56 8.90
C HIS A 31 -4.88 -7.02 9.82
N GLY A 32 -6.01 -7.41 9.25
CA GLY A 32 -7.09 -8.05 10.00
C GLY A 32 -8.32 -7.19 10.28
N ARG A 33 -8.41 -6.01 9.67
CA ARG A 33 -9.60 -5.14 9.77
C ARG A 33 -10.31 -5.05 8.42
N PRO A 34 -11.12 -6.05 8.06
CA PRO A 34 -11.85 -6.04 6.80
C PRO A 34 -12.62 -4.76 6.59
N ARG A 35 -12.50 -4.20 5.40
CA ARG A 35 -13.16 -2.97 5.03
C ARG A 35 -13.54 -3.03 3.57
N ASN A 36 -14.78 -2.63 3.30
CA ASN A 36 -15.23 -2.54 1.92
C ASN A 36 -14.62 -1.29 1.27
N THR A 37 -13.81 -1.49 0.24
CA THR A 37 -13.15 -0.40 -0.47
C THR A 37 -12.99 -0.72 -1.94
N GLY A 38 -13.17 0.29 -2.80
CA GLY A 38 -12.91 0.22 -4.23
C GLY A 38 -11.58 0.84 -4.64
N ASP A 39 -10.82 1.42 -3.69
CA ASP A 39 -9.59 2.13 -3.98
C ASP A 39 -8.37 1.32 -3.54
N LEU A 40 -7.43 1.12 -4.47
CA LEU A 40 -6.12 0.55 -4.18
C LEU A 40 -5.11 1.68 -4.08
N ASP A 41 -4.50 1.85 -2.92
CA ASP A 41 -3.50 2.89 -2.66
C ASP A 41 -2.09 2.29 -2.75
N ILE A 42 -1.32 2.76 -3.71
CA ILE A 42 0.05 2.32 -3.97
C ILE A 42 1.01 3.48 -3.69
N TRP A 43 1.90 3.28 -2.73
CA TRP A 43 2.96 4.24 -2.42
C TRP A 43 4.25 3.82 -3.12
N ILE A 44 4.81 4.68 -3.94
CA ILE A 44 6.03 4.42 -4.70
C ILE A 44 7.20 5.25 -4.21
N LYS A 45 8.42 4.73 -4.37
CA LYS A 45 9.63 5.51 -4.10
C LYS A 45 9.78 6.56 -5.19
N PRO A 46 9.84 7.87 -4.84
CA PRO A 46 9.90 8.95 -5.83
C PRO A 46 11.33 9.27 -6.28
N ASP A 47 12.07 8.28 -6.75
CA ASP A 47 13.36 8.51 -7.41
C ASP A 47 13.25 8.32 -8.93
N ALA A 48 14.21 8.86 -9.68
CA ALA A 48 14.17 8.89 -11.13
C ALA A 48 14.07 7.49 -11.76
N GLU A 49 14.80 6.52 -11.25
CA GLU A 49 14.79 5.15 -11.77
C GLU A 49 13.43 4.48 -11.53
N ASN A 50 12.93 4.58 -10.30
CA ASN A 50 11.66 3.94 -9.93
C ASN A 50 10.48 4.56 -10.67
N VAL A 51 10.48 5.88 -10.80
CA VAL A 51 9.44 6.63 -11.52
C VAL A 51 9.44 6.26 -13.01
N ARG A 52 10.60 6.07 -13.62
CA ARG A 52 10.72 5.58 -14.99
C ARG A 52 10.05 4.22 -15.17
N ARG A 53 10.27 3.31 -14.23
CA ARG A 53 9.63 1.99 -14.20
C ARG A 53 8.12 2.12 -14.03
N MET A 54 7.67 3.04 -13.19
CA MET A 54 6.25 3.30 -12.95
C MET A 54 5.54 3.79 -14.22
N VAL A 55 6.16 4.67 -14.99
CA VAL A 55 5.61 5.15 -16.26
C VAL A 55 5.38 3.97 -17.23
N ARG A 56 6.30 3.02 -17.27
CA ARG A 56 6.13 1.81 -18.09
C ARG A 56 4.98 0.94 -17.61
N VAL A 57 4.77 0.82 -16.32
CA VAL A 57 3.62 0.10 -15.73
C VAL A 57 2.32 0.73 -16.20
N ILE A 58 2.22 2.05 -16.12
CA ILE A 58 1.03 2.79 -16.55
C ILE A 58 0.72 2.55 -18.03
N ALA A 59 1.73 2.60 -18.88
CA ALA A 59 1.59 2.36 -20.31
C ALA A 59 1.13 0.92 -20.60
N ASP A 60 1.77 -0.07 -19.98
CA ASP A 60 1.44 -1.49 -20.17
C ASP A 60 0.04 -1.83 -19.64
N PHE A 61 -0.40 -1.16 -18.60
CA PHE A 61 -1.74 -1.35 -18.05
C PHE A 61 -2.84 -0.71 -18.89
N GLY A 62 -2.48 0.06 -19.93
CA GLY A 62 -3.43 0.64 -20.87
C GLY A 62 -3.79 2.10 -20.62
N PHE A 63 -3.06 2.80 -19.76
CA PHE A 63 -3.27 4.22 -19.48
C PHE A 63 -2.27 5.13 -20.20
N ASP A 64 -1.64 4.66 -21.27
CA ASP A 64 -0.68 5.45 -22.06
C ASP A 64 -1.31 6.73 -22.66
N GLN A 65 -2.63 6.72 -22.90
CA GLN A 65 -3.38 7.87 -23.40
C GLN A 65 -3.39 9.04 -22.42
N LEU A 66 -3.18 8.80 -21.12
CA LEU A 66 -3.10 9.85 -20.10
C LEU A 66 -1.82 10.67 -20.22
N ARG A 67 -0.85 10.20 -21.00
CA ARG A 67 0.44 10.87 -21.23
C ARG A 67 1.17 11.28 -19.94
N LEU A 68 1.07 10.41 -18.92
CA LEU A 68 1.78 10.62 -17.66
C LEU A 68 3.29 10.53 -17.89
N THR A 69 4.02 11.48 -17.33
CA THR A 69 5.47 11.57 -17.44
C THR A 69 6.15 11.32 -16.10
N GLU A 70 7.46 11.15 -16.14
CA GLU A 70 8.26 11.00 -14.92
C GLU A 70 8.06 12.20 -13.98
N ASP A 71 7.95 13.41 -14.51
CA ASP A 71 7.75 14.62 -13.72
C ASP A 71 6.45 14.59 -12.91
N ASP A 72 5.41 13.95 -13.43
CA ASP A 72 4.13 13.83 -12.71
C ASP A 72 4.30 13.07 -11.39
N PHE A 73 5.15 12.05 -11.37
CA PHE A 73 5.41 11.23 -10.17
C PHE A 73 6.50 11.79 -9.27
N LEU A 74 7.24 12.80 -9.73
CA LEU A 74 8.30 13.46 -8.96
C LEU A 74 7.84 14.75 -8.28
N ARG A 75 6.61 15.20 -8.54
CA ARG A 75 6.03 16.37 -7.87
C ARG A 75 5.88 16.08 -6.38
N GLU A 76 6.25 17.04 -5.55
CA GLU A 76 6.17 16.89 -4.10
C GLU A 76 4.73 16.63 -3.64
N ASN A 77 4.55 15.60 -2.81
CA ASN A 77 3.27 15.22 -2.20
C ASN A 77 2.13 15.08 -3.22
N TYR A 78 2.38 14.38 -4.31
CA TYR A 78 1.44 14.26 -5.42
C TYR A 78 0.75 12.88 -5.43
N VAL A 79 -0.54 12.89 -5.76
CA VAL A 79 -1.35 11.66 -5.94
C VAL A 79 -1.81 11.59 -7.39
N THR A 80 -1.53 10.47 -8.04
CA THR A 80 -2.02 10.19 -9.40
C THR A 80 -3.16 9.19 -9.29
N GLN A 81 -4.34 9.54 -9.79
CA GLN A 81 -5.52 8.69 -9.74
C GLN A 81 -5.79 8.05 -11.11
N LEU A 82 -5.90 6.72 -11.14
CA LEU A 82 -6.21 5.94 -12.32
C LEU A 82 -7.59 5.31 -12.18
N GLY A 83 -8.44 5.51 -13.19
CA GLY A 83 -9.79 4.98 -13.21
C GLY A 83 -10.78 5.80 -12.39
N TYR A 84 -11.96 5.23 -12.22
CA TYR A 84 -13.10 5.87 -11.54
C TYR A 84 -13.74 4.88 -10.55
N PRO A 85 -14.41 5.38 -9.48
CA PRO A 85 -15.16 4.47 -8.62
C PRO A 85 -16.14 3.61 -9.45
N PRO A 86 -16.37 2.33 -9.09
CA PRO A 86 -15.96 1.69 -7.83
C PRO A 86 -14.53 1.15 -7.79
N LEU A 87 -13.78 1.15 -8.88
CA LEU A 87 -12.43 0.60 -8.96
C LEU A 87 -11.45 1.69 -9.38
N ARG A 88 -10.74 2.26 -8.40
CA ARG A 88 -9.74 3.30 -8.63
C ARG A 88 -8.39 2.90 -8.03
N ILE A 89 -7.32 3.24 -8.73
CA ILE A 89 -5.95 3.04 -8.25
C ILE A 89 -5.35 4.43 -8.00
N ASP A 90 -4.92 4.66 -6.77
CA ASP A 90 -4.25 5.89 -6.36
C ASP A 90 -2.76 5.61 -6.16
N ILE A 91 -1.93 6.35 -6.88
CA ILE A 91 -0.47 6.25 -6.77
C ILE A 91 0.03 7.46 -6.01
N LEU A 92 0.62 7.20 -4.83
CA LEU A 92 1.14 8.24 -3.95
C LEU A 92 2.66 8.23 -3.99
N ASN A 93 3.27 9.40 -3.94
CA ASN A 93 4.73 9.51 -3.83
C ASN A 93 5.19 9.94 -2.42
N ALA A 94 4.24 10.18 -1.51
CA ALA A 94 4.52 10.49 -0.11
C ALA A 94 3.32 10.12 0.76
N ILE A 95 3.58 9.75 2.00
CA ILE A 95 2.57 9.61 3.05
C ILE A 95 3.04 10.33 4.31
N SER A 96 2.10 10.71 5.17
CA SER A 96 2.42 11.50 6.37
C SER A 96 3.22 10.67 7.39
N GLY A 97 4.32 11.24 7.88
CA GLY A 97 5.04 10.74 9.05
C GLY A 97 5.90 9.50 8.83
N VAL A 98 6.02 8.98 7.62
CA VAL A 98 6.80 7.76 7.34
C VAL A 98 7.74 7.99 6.17
N ASP A 99 8.99 7.59 6.34
CA ASP A 99 9.99 7.58 5.27
C ASP A 99 9.86 6.32 4.41
N PHE A 100 9.96 6.48 3.09
CA PHE A 100 9.79 5.34 2.17
C PHE A 100 10.81 4.23 2.41
N ASP A 101 12.10 4.57 2.48
CA ASP A 101 13.14 3.54 2.59
C ASP A 101 13.03 2.74 3.89
N GLU A 102 12.71 3.40 5.00
CA GLU A 102 12.46 2.73 6.27
C GLU A 102 11.25 1.80 6.19
N ALA A 103 10.14 2.29 5.64
CA ALA A 103 8.92 1.50 5.49
C ALA A 103 9.11 0.33 4.51
N TYR A 104 9.85 0.54 3.44
CA TYR A 104 10.15 -0.50 2.46
C TYR A 104 10.98 -1.64 3.07
N ASN A 105 11.96 -1.31 3.90
CA ASN A 105 12.76 -2.30 4.62
C ASN A 105 11.92 -3.10 5.64
N ALA A 106 10.88 -2.49 6.19
CA ALA A 106 9.97 -3.12 7.16
C ALA A 106 8.69 -3.68 6.53
N ARG A 107 8.54 -3.61 5.20
CA ARG A 107 7.33 -4.07 4.51
C ARG A 107 7.07 -5.54 4.74
N VAL A 108 5.80 -5.91 4.66
CA VAL A 108 5.37 -7.29 4.71
C VAL A 108 5.10 -7.78 3.29
N GLU A 109 5.92 -8.71 2.82
CA GLU A 109 5.68 -9.38 1.54
C GLU A 109 4.84 -10.62 1.79
N THR A 110 3.80 -10.79 1.01
CA THR A 110 2.94 -11.96 1.10
C THR A 110 2.60 -12.48 -0.28
N ASP A 111 2.29 -13.77 -0.33
CA ASP A 111 1.80 -14.43 -1.54
C ASP A 111 0.27 -14.56 -1.43
N ILE A 112 -0.44 -13.97 -2.40
CA ILE A 112 -1.89 -14.13 -2.52
C ILE A 112 -2.16 -14.77 -3.87
N ASP A 113 -2.52 -16.05 -3.86
CA ASP A 113 -2.80 -16.83 -5.07
C ASP A 113 -1.66 -16.82 -6.11
N GLY A 114 -0.42 -16.88 -5.63
CA GLY A 114 0.79 -16.87 -6.48
C GLY A 114 1.32 -15.48 -6.81
N LEU A 115 0.65 -14.43 -6.36
CA LEU A 115 1.07 -13.04 -6.59
C LEU A 115 1.76 -12.48 -5.35
N GLN A 116 3.01 -12.06 -5.50
CA GLN A 116 3.75 -11.38 -4.43
C GLN A 116 3.28 -9.94 -4.31
N ILE A 117 2.86 -9.55 -3.11
CA ILE A 117 2.39 -8.19 -2.82
C ILE A 117 3.12 -7.65 -1.60
N SER A 118 3.57 -6.41 -1.70
CA SER A 118 4.24 -5.69 -0.60
C SER A 118 3.25 -4.77 0.09
N PHE A 119 3.02 -5.02 1.39
CA PHE A 119 2.14 -4.20 2.24
C PHE A 119 2.96 -3.41 3.26
N ILE A 120 2.47 -2.23 3.61
CA ILE A 120 3.01 -1.48 4.75
C ILE A 120 2.89 -2.31 6.03
N SER A 121 3.91 -2.25 6.90
CA SER A 121 3.83 -2.90 8.20
C SER A 121 2.73 -2.29 9.06
N ALA A 122 2.17 -3.06 9.99
CA ALA A 122 1.15 -2.54 10.90
C ALA A 122 1.67 -1.34 11.71
N LYS A 123 2.94 -1.40 12.13
CA LYS A 123 3.59 -0.31 12.88
C LYS A 123 3.65 0.98 12.07
N ASP A 124 4.09 0.91 10.82
CA ASP A 124 4.20 2.08 9.95
C ASP A 124 2.82 2.59 9.53
N PHE A 125 1.86 1.69 9.33
CA PHE A 125 0.46 2.06 9.09
C PHE A 125 -0.08 2.90 10.24
N ILE A 126 0.11 2.45 11.47
CA ILE A 126 -0.32 3.17 12.68
C ILE A 126 0.34 4.53 12.76
N LYS A 127 1.67 4.60 12.56
CA LYS A 127 2.42 5.85 12.58
C LYS A 127 1.88 6.85 11.55
N ASN A 128 1.62 6.39 10.32
CA ASN A 128 1.05 7.22 9.27
C ASN A 128 -0.32 7.81 9.67
N LYS A 129 -1.20 6.98 10.20
CA LYS A 129 -2.55 7.39 10.58
C LYS A 129 -2.55 8.31 11.80
N GLN A 130 -1.64 8.10 12.75
CA GLN A 130 -1.47 8.99 13.90
C GLN A 130 -1.06 10.41 13.47
N VAL A 131 -0.16 10.53 12.50
CA VAL A 131 0.28 11.82 11.98
C VAL A 131 -0.82 12.50 11.17
N SER A 132 -1.59 11.75 10.37
CA SER A 132 -2.72 12.31 9.62
C SER A 132 -3.85 12.79 10.53
N GLY A 133 -4.06 12.14 11.67
CA GLY A 133 -4.86 12.67 12.79
C GLY A 133 -6.36 12.79 12.57
N ARG A 134 -6.92 12.25 11.49
CA ARG A 134 -8.38 12.30 11.27
C ARG A 134 -9.09 11.36 12.24
N ALA A 135 -10.31 11.74 12.71
CA ALA A 135 -11.08 10.94 13.66
C ALA A 135 -11.30 9.48 13.19
N LYS A 136 -11.59 9.28 11.92
CA LYS A 136 -11.71 7.96 11.30
C LYS A 136 -10.41 7.15 11.41
N ASP A 137 -9.28 7.80 11.14
CA ASP A 137 -7.97 7.16 11.20
C ASP A 137 -7.61 6.76 12.63
N LEU A 138 -7.94 7.58 13.61
CA LEU A 138 -7.70 7.27 15.03
C LEU A 138 -8.50 6.06 15.50
N ALA A 139 -9.75 5.93 15.06
CA ALA A 139 -10.60 4.78 15.38
C ALA A 139 -10.03 3.49 14.75
N ASP A 140 -9.56 3.54 13.51
CA ASP A 140 -8.93 2.42 12.81
C ASP A 140 -7.64 1.97 13.54
N ILE A 141 -6.83 2.92 14.01
CA ILE A 141 -5.62 2.66 14.78
C ILE A 141 -5.94 1.91 16.07
N GLU A 142 -6.92 2.37 16.82
CA GLU A 142 -7.28 1.75 18.09
C GLU A 142 -7.73 0.30 17.89
N SER A 143 -8.56 0.07 16.89
CA SER A 143 -9.00 -1.27 16.52
C SER A 143 -7.84 -2.19 16.13
N LEU A 144 -6.90 -1.68 15.32
CA LEU A 144 -5.74 -2.45 14.89
C LEU A 144 -4.80 -2.75 16.06
N LYS A 145 -4.56 -1.81 16.95
CA LYS A 145 -3.75 -2.03 18.17
C LYS A 145 -4.32 -3.13 19.04
N LYS A 146 -5.63 -3.18 19.23
CA LYS A 146 -6.30 -4.25 19.98
C LYS A 146 -6.08 -5.61 19.34
N LEU A 147 -6.13 -5.71 18.01
CA LEU A 147 -5.87 -6.96 17.31
C LEU A 147 -4.42 -7.42 17.48
N LEU A 148 -3.45 -6.52 17.39
CA LEU A 148 -2.03 -6.81 17.57
C LEU A 148 -1.74 -7.27 18.99
N ASP A 149 -2.31 -6.63 19.99
CA ASP A 149 -2.15 -7.01 21.40
C ASP A 149 -2.72 -8.40 21.64
N LYS A 150 -3.89 -8.73 21.08
CA LYS A 150 -4.49 -10.05 21.17
C LYS A 150 -3.61 -11.13 20.55
N GLN A 151 -3.04 -10.87 19.36
CA GLN A 151 -2.13 -11.80 18.69
C GLN A 151 -0.87 -12.04 19.53
N ALA A 152 -0.30 -10.99 20.11
CA ALA A 152 0.87 -11.10 20.98
C ALA A 152 0.59 -11.95 22.21
N ASP A 153 -0.59 -11.82 22.83
CA ASP A 153 -1.01 -12.63 23.98
C ASP A 153 -1.20 -14.09 23.60
N GLU A 154 -1.83 -14.37 22.45
CA GLU A 154 -2.01 -15.73 21.95
C GLU A 154 -0.66 -16.40 21.65
N ASP A 155 0.28 -15.68 21.01
CA ASP A 155 1.62 -16.19 20.70
C ASP A 155 2.42 -16.46 22.00
N ALA A 156 2.31 -15.60 23.01
CA ALA A 156 2.95 -15.79 24.30
C ALA A 156 2.40 -17.00 25.06
N THR A 157 1.10 -17.25 24.98
CA THR A 157 0.46 -18.42 25.55
C THR A 157 0.94 -19.70 24.88
N GLN A 158 0.98 -19.72 23.55
CA GLN A 158 1.43 -20.88 22.78
C GLN A 158 2.90 -21.25 23.06
N ARG A 159 3.77 -20.25 23.23
CA ARG A 159 5.19 -20.48 23.59
C ARG A 159 5.38 -21.08 24.99
N LYS A 160 4.44 -20.86 25.90
CA LYS A 160 4.49 -21.44 27.24
C LYS A 160 3.99 -22.89 27.30
N GLU A 161 3.19 -23.31 26.31
CA GLU A 161 2.68 -24.66 26.19
C GLU A 161 3.66 -25.60 25.46
N ASP A 162 4.60 -25.06 24.70
CA ASP A 162 5.69 -25.77 24.02
C ASP A 162 6.91 -25.89 24.95
#